data_9e75e2f13ebc173f150b3e22c1814582
#
_entry.id   9e75e2f13ebc173f150b3e22c1814582
#
_cell.length_a   1.000
_cell.length_b   1.000
_cell.length_c   1.000
_cell.angle_alpha   90.00
_cell.angle_beta   90.00
_cell.angle_gamma   90.00
#
_symmetry.space_group_name_H-M   'P 1'
#
loop_
_entity.id
_entity.type
_entity.pdbx_description
1 polymer ?
#
loop_
_entity_poly.entity_id
_entity_poly.type
_entity_poly.pdbx_seq_one_letter_code
_entity_poly.pdbx_strand_id
1 'polypeptide(L)' 'MQCWHCNTELIWGCDHDAEAYGCEDTYAMVTNLHCPNCGCDVDVYLPKENDNE' A
#
# COMPACT_ATOMS: atom_id res chain seq x y z
N MET A 1 -8.97 1.15 -5.33
CA MET A 1 -8.81 2.25 -4.38
C MET A 1 -8.68 3.56 -5.12
N GLN A 2 -9.31 4.59 -4.63
CA GLN A 2 -9.28 5.87 -5.31
C GLN A 2 -8.41 6.86 -4.55
N CYS A 3 -7.81 7.77 -5.29
CA CYS A 3 -6.97 8.80 -4.70
C CYS A 3 -7.86 9.72 -3.87
N TRP A 4 -7.54 9.91 -2.62
CA TRP A 4 -8.36 10.74 -1.76
C TRP A 4 -8.14 12.22 -2.02
N HIS A 5 -7.18 12.55 -2.85
CA HIS A 5 -6.89 13.93 -3.18
C HIS A 5 -7.70 14.39 -4.40
N CYS A 6 -7.79 13.55 -5.42
CA CYS A 6 -8.48 13.95 -6.65
C CYS A 6 -9.52 12.93 -7.11
N ASN A 7 -9.73 11.87 -6.33
CA ASN A 7 -10.73 10.86 -6.63
C ASN A 7 -10.49 10.07 -7.91
N THR A 8 -9.29 10.10 -8.43
CA THR A 8 -8.96 9.31 -9.59
C THR A 8 -8.59 7.91 -9.13
N GLU A 9 -8.97 6.91 -9.89
CA GLU A 9 -8.65 5.53 -9.55
C GLU A 9 -7.14 5.36 -9.51
N LEU A 10 -6.62 4.83 -8.43
CA LEU A 10 -5.20 4.61 -8.30
C LEU A 10 -4.78 3.40 -9.10
N ILE A 11 -3.58 3.46 -9.66
CA ILE A 11 -3.02 2.36 -10.42
C ILE A 11 -2.11 1.57 -9.50
N TRP A 12 -2.30 0.25 -9.47
CA TRP A 12 -1.46 -0.62 -8.66
C TRP A 12 -0.05 -0.60 -9.23
N GLY A 13 0.91 -0.27 -8.40
CA GLY A 13 2.30 -0.22 -8.83
C GLY A 13 2.98 -1.56 -8.62
N CYS A 14 3.30 -1.87 -7.38
CA CYS A 14 3.90 -3.16 -7.10
C CYS A 14 3.79 -3.43 -5.61
N ASP A 15 4.00 -4.69 -5.25
CA ASP A 15 4.01 -5.10 -3.86
C ASP A 15 5.45 -5.26 -3.42
N HIS A 16 5.72 -4.92 -2.18
CA HIS A 16 7.03 -5.10 -1.59
C HIS A 16 6.88 -5.84 -0.29
N ASP A 17 7.88 -6.60 0.08
CA ASP A 17 7.86 -7.27 1.36
C ASP A 17 8.01 -6.24 2.46
N ALA A 18 7.35 -6.46 3.57
CA ALA A 18 7.49 -5.54 4.70
C ALA A 18 8.91 -5.52 5.19
N GLU A 19 9.66 -6.59 4.93
CA GLU A 19 11.04 -6.65 5.34
C GLU A 19 11.86 -5.55 4.67
N ALA A 20 11.52 -5.21 3.43
CA ALA A 20 12.23 -4.18 2.71
C ALA A 20 12.01 -2.82 3.35
N TYR A 21 10.94 -2.68 4.11
CA TYR A 21 10.64 -1.43 4.78
C TYR A 21 10.99 -1.46 6.26
N GLY A 22 11.50 -2.58 6.73
CA GLY A 22 11.87 -2.70 8.13
C GLY A 22 10.70 -2.83 9.06
N CYS A 23 9.54 -3.23 8.57
CA CYS A 23 8.37 -3.36 9.42
C CYS A 23 7.77 -4.75 9.35
N GLU A 24 8.59 -5.74 9.09
CA GLU A 24 8.09 -7.08 8.95
C GLU A 24 7.53 -7.65 10.25
N ASP A 25 7.83 -7.03 11.37
CA ASP A 25 7.28 -7.52 12.62
C ASP A 25 5.81 -7.16 12.75
N THR A 26 5.37 -6.12 12.07
CA THR A 26 4.01 -5.63 12.19
C THR A 26 3.20 -5.91 10.92
N TYR A 27 3.83 -5.82 9.78
CA TYR A 27 3.12 -5.93 8.51
C TYR A 27 3.68 -7.06 7.68
N ALA A 28 2.85 -7.59 6.79
CA ALA A 28 3.26 -8.67 5.92
C ALA A 28 3.83 -8.12 4.62
N MET A 29 3.24 -7.07 4.09
CA MET A 29 3.72 -6.52 2.84
C MET A 29 3.22 -5.09 2.69
N VAL A 30 3.83 -4.36 1.78
CA VAL A 30 3.47 -2.99 1.49
C VAL A 30 3.17 -2.91 0.00
N THR A 31 2.01 -2.36 -0.33
CA THR A 31 1.61 -2.22 -1.73
C THR A 31 1.69 -0.76 -2.11
N ASN A 32 2.34 -0.48 -3.22
CA ASN A 32 2.46 0.88 -3.70
C ASN A 32 1.44 1.15 -4.80
N LEU A 33 0.73 2.25 -4.68
CA LEU A 33 -0.25 2.66 -5.66
C LEU A 33 0.11 4.06 -6.14
N HIS A 34 -0.27 4.36 -7.36
CA HIS A 34 0.12 5.62 -7.97
C HIS A 34 -1.09 6.27 -8.60
N CYS A 35 -1.24 7.55 -8.41
CA CYS A 35 -2.33 8.29 -9.03
C CYS A 35 -1.83 8.88 -10.35
N PRO A 36 -2.44 8.50 -11.47
CA PRO A 36 -1.99 8.99 -12.77
C PRO A 36 -2.42 10.43 -13.04
N ASN A 37 -3.30 10.96 -12.20
CA ASN A 37 -3.81 12.29 -12.44
C ASN A 37 -3.02 13.35 -11.67
N CYS A 38 -2.90 13.20 -10.37
CA CYS A 38 -2.23 14.21 -9.57
C CYS A 38 -0.82 13.81 -9.18
N GLY A 39 -0.41 12.60 -9.49
CA GLY A 39 0.95 12.17 -9.20
C GLY A 39 1.19 11.74 -7.77
N CYS A 40 0.15 11.56 -6.98
CA CYS A 40 0.32 11.12 -5.60
C CYS A 40 0.68 9.65 -5.55
N ASP A 41 1.53 9.29 -4.60
CA ASP A 41 1.85 7.90 -4.34
C ASP A 41 1.24 7.52 -3.02
N VAL A 42 0.69 6.31 -2.96
CA VAL A 42 0.06 5.82 -1.74
C VAL A 42 0.65 4.45 -1.43
N ASP A 43 1.09 4.27 -0.20
CA ASP A 43 1.57 2.97 0.25
C ASP A 43 0.54 2.39 1.19
N VAL A 44 0.11 1.17 0.92
CA VAL A 44 -0.85 0.49 1.76
C VAL A 44 -0.12 -0.61 2.51
N TYR A 45 -0.14 -0.54 3.83
CA TYR A 45 0.54 -1.50 4.68
C TYR A 45 -0.46 -2.58 5.10
N LEU A 46 -0.20 -3.80 4.70
CA LEU A 46 -1.07 -4.92 5.02
C LEU A 46 -0.57 -5.60 6.28
N PRO A 47 -1.39 -5.73 7.29
CA PRO A 47 -0.95 -6.34 8.55
C PRO A 47 -0.73 -7.83 8.35
N LYS A 48 0.07 -8.42 9.22
CA LYS A 48 0.26 -9.84 9.19
C LYS A 48 -1.05 -10.54 9.49
N GLU A 49 -1.18 -11.71 8.94
CA GLU A 49 -2.32 -12.51 9.20
C GLU A 49 -2.47 -12.71 10.65
N ASN A 50 -3.66 -12.44 11.17
CA ASN A 50 -3.75 -12.52 12.57
C ASN A 50 -4.93 -13.30 12.90
N ASP A 51 -4.88 -14.47 12.92
CA ASP A 51 -5.95 -15.23 13.17
C ASP A 51 -6.71 -15.08 14.32
N ASN A 52 -6.69 -14.18 14.92
CA ASN A 52 -7.45 -14.01 15.98
C ASN A 52 -8.56 -13.38 15.76
N GLU A 53 -8.81 -13.39 15.17
CA GLU A 53 -9.65 -12.89 14.96
C GLU A 53 -10.38 -13.35 14.84
#